data_be849028c1ace368fdae384a6d06d2ff
#
_entry.id   be849028c1ace368fdae384a6d06d2ff
#
_cell.length_a   1.000
_cell.length_b   1.000
_cell.length_c   1.000
_cell.angle_alpha   90.00
_cell.angle_beta   90.00
_cell.angle_gamma   90.00
#
_symmetry.space_group_name_H-M   'P 1'
#
loop_
_entity.id
_entity.type
_entity.pdbx_description
1 polymer ?
#
loop_
_entity_poly.entity_id
_entity_poly.type
_entity_poly.pdbx_seq_one_letter_code
_entity_poly.pdbx_strand_id
1 'polypeptide(L)'
;MGRRRRPRERDCAAQGARRHCRHLAECKLVSFPIGIYKVLRNVTDQIHLITLANNELKSLTSKFMTTFCQLQELHLEGNFLHSLPNEVSTLQHLKAIDLSRNQFHDFPEQLTTLPALETINLEENEIVDVPVEKLAAMPALRSINLRFNPLNAEVRVIAPPLIKFDMLMSPEDARASPP
;
A
#
# COMPACT_ATOMS: atom_id res chain seq x y z
N MET A 1 -8.39 31.61 22.57
CA MET A 1 -8.46 30.16 22.26
C MET A 1 -8.93 29.96 20.82
N GLY A 2 -8.01 29.88 19.88
CA GLY A 2 -8.31 29.70 18.45
C GLY A 2 -8.66 28.25 18.15
N ARG A 3 -9.89 27.97 17.78
CA ARG A 3 -10.28 26.70 17.20
C ARG A 3 -9.54 26.56 15.86
N ARG A 4 -8.54 25.67 15.78
CA ARG A 4 -7.96 25.27 14.49
C ARG A 4 -9.08 24.69 13.64
N ARG A 5 -9.46 25.39 12.57
CA ARG A 5 -10.41 24.87 11.59
C ARG A 5 -9.82 23.61 10.99
N ARG A 6 -10.60 22.51 10.98
CA ARG A 6 -10.24 21.31 10.24
C ARG A 6 -10.04 21.70 8.77
N PRO A 7 -8.96 21.29 8.12
CA PRO A 7 -8.83 21.49 6.68
C PRO A 7 -10.05 20.86 6.01
N ARG A 8 -10.70 21.61 5.15
CA ARG A 8 -11.79 21.07 4.35
C ARG A 8 -11.20 20.10 3.33
N GLU A 9 -11.91 19.02 2.99
CA GLU A 9 -11.49 18.02 1.99
C GLU A 9 -10.98 18.65 0.68
N ARG A 10 -11.48 19.85 0.35
CA ARG A 10 -11.06 20.65 -0.81
C ARG A 10 -9.63 21.19 -0.68
N ASP A 11 -9.20 21.50 0.52
CA ASP A 11 -7.86 22.08 0.76
C ASP A 11 -6.79 20.99 0.65
N CYS A 12 -7.11 19.75 1.02
CA CYS A 12 -6.22 18.60 0.84
C CYS A 12 -6.02 18.25 -0.65
N ALA A 13 -7.04 18.43 -1.48
CA ALA A 13 -6.97 18.18 -2.92
C ALA A 13 -6.19 19.26 -3.68
N ALA A 14 -6.12 20.47 -3.13
CA ALA A 14 -5.49 21.62 -3.80
C ALA A 14 -3.98 21.73 -3.59
N GLN A 15 -3.40 20.98 -2.64
CA GLN A 15 -2.00 21.13 -2.23
C GLN A 15 -0.97 20.36 -3.06
N GLY A 16 -1.33 19.81 -4.20
CA GLY A 16 -0.39 19.04 -5.02
C GLY A 16 -0.31 19.51 -6.46
N ALA A 17 0.56 20.46 -6.74
CA ALA A 17 0.66 21.14 -8.04
C ALA A 17 1.40 20.37 -9.14
N ARG A 18 1.50 19.04 -9.09
CA ARG A 18 1.94 18.25 -10.24
C ARG A 18 0.74 17.56 -10.87
N ARG A 19 0.54 17.75 -12.15
CA ARG A 19 -0.64 17.25 -12.90
C ARG A 19 -0.89 15.75 -12.78
N HIS A 20 0.13 14.97 -12.36
CA HIS A 20 0.11 13.51 -12.30
C HIS A 20 0.10 12.94 -10.88
N CYS A 21 0.14 13.80 -9.86
CA CYS A 21 0.20 13.39 -8.46
C CYS A 21 -0.98 13.93 -7.67
N ARG A 22 -1.44 13.16 -6.68
CA ARG A 22 -2.47 13.59 -5.73
C ARG A 22 -2.00 13.29 -4.30
N HIS A 23 -1.90 14.33 -3.52
CA HIS A 23 -1.46 14.28 -2.13
C HIS A 23 -2.65 14.52 -1.20
N LEU A 24 -3.12 13.46 -0.57
CA LEU A 24 -4.21 13.45 0.40
C LEU A 24 -3.75 12.93 1.76
N ALA A 25 -2.45 13.02 2.03
CA ALA A 25 -1.86 12.58 3.29
C ALA A 25 -2.30 13.48 4.46
N GLU A 26 -2.39 12.88 5.65
CA GLU A 26 -2.67 13.59 6.91
C GLU A 26 -3.99 14.39 6.93
N CYS A 27 -4.98 13.96 6.17
CA CYS A 27 -6.27 14.62 6.04
C CYS A 27 -7.35 14.03 6.97
N LYS A 28 -7.01 13.06 7.81
CA LYS A 28 -7.94 12.32 8.69
C LYS A 28 -9.10 11.68 7.92
N LEU A 29 -8.82 11.19 6.73
CA LEU A 29 -9.82 10.52 5.90
C LEU A 29 -10.15 9.15 6.45
N VAL A 30 -11.44 8.90 6.68
CA VAL A 30 -11.97 7.59 7.06
C VAL A 30 -12.31 6.76 5.82
N SER A 31 -12.62 7.43 4.73
CA SER A 31 -12.87 6.84 3.40
C SER A 31 -12.35 7.76 2.32
N PHE A 32 -12.15 7.21 1.12
CA PHE A 32 -11.77 8.03 -0.03
C PHE A 32 -12.94 8.95 -0.42
N PRO A 33 -12.72 10.27 -0.51
CA PRO A 33 -13.80 11.23 -0.73
C PRO A 33 -14.48 11.06 -2.10
N ILE A 34 -15.78 10.80 -2.10
CA ILE A 34 -16.57 10.57 -3.33
C ILE A 34 -16.51 11.78 -4.28
N GLY A 35 -16.48 13.00 -3.72
CA GLY A 35 -16.39 14.22 -4.51
C GLY A 35 -15.16 14.33 -5.39
N ILE A 36 -14.06 13.68 -5.02
CA ILE A 36 -12.81 13.68 -5.78
C ILE A 36 -12.98 12.98 -7.13
N TYR A 37 -13.78 11.92 -7.20
CA TYR A 37 -14.08 11.23 -8.47
C TYR A 37 -14.67 12.19 -9.52
N LYS A 38 -15.57 13.08 -9.09
CA LYS A 38 -16.16 14.08 -10.01
C LYS A 38 -15.14 15.11 -10.47
N VAL A 39 -14.30 15.58 -9.57
CA VAL A 39 -13.26 16.58 -9.86
C VAL A 39 -12.21 16.04 -10.82
N LEU A 40 -11.86 14.77 -10.69
CA LEU A 40 -10.77 14.15 -11.44
C LEU A 40 -11.21 13.32 -12.65
N ARG A 41 -12.51 13.22 -12.93
CA ARG A 41 -13.07 12.31 -13.94
C ARG A 41 -12.45 12.42 -15.34
N ASN A 42 -11.96 13.60 -15.72
CA ASN A 42 -11.37 13.85 -17.03
C ASN A 42 -9.85 13.65 -17.07
N VAL A 43 -9.21 13.36 -15.93
CA VAL A 43 -7.76 13.25 -15.81
C VAL A 43 -7.32 11.98 -15.05
N THR A 44 -8.21 11.05 -14.78
CA THR A 44 -7.92 9.82 -14.01
C THR A 44 -6.84 8.97 -14.65
N ASP A 45 -6.79 8.92 -15.98
CA ASP A 45 -5.78 8.22 -16.78
C ASP A 45 -4.40 8.89 -16.75
N GLN A 46 -4.32 10.13 -16.31
CA GLN A 46 -3.07 10.89 -16.18
C GLN A 46 -2.51 10.89 -14.75
N ILE A 47 -3.22 10.27 -13.80
CA ILE A 47 -2.78 10.20 -12.40
C ILE A 47 -1.93 8.96 -12.22
N HIS A 48 -0.65 9.16 -11.91
CA HIS A 48 0.33 8.10 -11.74
C HIS A 48 0.74 7.87 -10.29
N LEU A 49 0.55 8.86 -9.42
CA LEU A 49 0.86 8.76 -8.00
C LEU A 49 -0.29 9.28 -7.15
N ILE A 50 -0.69 8.49 -6.17
CA ILE A 50 -1.61 8.91 -5.11
C ILE A 50 -0.97 8.59 -3.77
N THR A 51 -0.96 9.58 -2.86
CA THR A 51 -0.64 9.32 -1.45
C THR A 51 -1.84 9.60 -0.57
N LEU A 52 -2.20 8.61 0.22
CA LEU A 52 -3.24 8.64 1.24
C LEU A 52 -2.62 8.31 2.62
N ALA A 53 -1.32 8.57 2.77
CA ALA A 53 -0.57 8.27 3.97
C ALA A 53 -1.14 8.97 5.21
N ASN A 54 -1.04 8.28 6.34
CA ASN A 54 -1.40 8.85 7.66
C ASN A 54 -2.84 9.40 7.71
N ASN A 55 -3.77 8.60 7.22
CA ASN A 55 -5.21 8.80 7.35
C ASN A 55 -5.81 7.76 8.29
N GLU A 56 -7.12 7.63 8.29
CA GLU A 56 -7.88 6.69 9.12
C GLU A 56 -8.65 5.69 8.25
N LEU A 57 -8.12 5.34 7.08
CA LEU A 57 -8.77 4.44 6.14
C LEU A 57 -8.81 3.01 6.68
N LYS A 58 -9.99 2.41 6.71
CA LYS A 58 -10.20 1.00 7.06
C LYS A 58 -10.29 0.09 5.84
N SER A 59 -10.64 0.65 4.69
CA SER A 59 -10.73 -0.07 3.43
C SER A 59 -10.62 0.88 2.25
N LEU A 60 -10.29 0.33 1.10
CA LEU A 60 -10.43 1.00 -0.20
C LEU A 60 -11.45 0.24 -1.03
N THR A 61 -12.21 0.98 -1.85
CA THR A 61 -13.25 0.39 -2.69
C THR A 61 -12.69 -0.11 -4.02
N SER A 62 -13.40 -1.05 -4.63
CA SER A 62 -13.13 -1.50 -6.01
C SER A 62 -13.14 -0.33 -7.00
N LYS A 63 -14.02 0.64 -6.79
CA LYS A 63 -14.11 1.85 -7.62
C LYS A 63 -12.82 2.66 -7.62
N PHE A 64 -12.13 2.77 -6.48
CA PHE A 64 -10.84 3.43 -6.41
C PHE A 64 -9.83 2.78 -7.38
N MET A 65 -9.73 1.46 -7.32
CA MET A 65 -8.79 0.70 -8.14
C MET A 65 -9.11 0.79 -9.63
N THR A 66 -10.38 0.64 -9.99
CA THR A 66 -10.81 0.72 -11.40
C THR A 66 -10.76 2.14 -11.98
N THR A 67 -10.95 3.14 -11.14
CA THR A 67 -10.88 4.55 -11.55
C THR A 67 -9.44 4.99 -11.83
N PHE A 68 -8.51 4.62 -10.95
CA PHE A 68 -7.11 5.03 -11.04
C PHE A 68 -6.23 3.89 -11.58
N CYS A 69 -6.64 3.25 -12.65
CA CYS A 69 -5.95 2.07 -13.21
C CYS A 69 -4.58 2.36 -13.83
N GLN A 70 -4.21 3.63 -14.01
CA GLN A 70 -2.89 4.05 -14.53
C GLN A 70 -1.87 4.36 -13.42
N LEU A 71 -2.20 4.09 -12.16
CA LEU A 71 -1.28 4.32 -11.05
C LEU A 71 0.03 3.56 -11.24
N GLN A 72 1.13 4.26 -10.93
CA GLN A 72 2.48 3.70 -10.84
C GLN A 72 2.97 3.64 -9.40
N GLU A 73 2.52 4.53 -8.54
CA GLU A 73 2.82 4.55 -7.11
C GLU A 73 1.57 4.79 -6.28
N LEU A 74 1.43 4.01 -5.22
CA LEU A 74 0.33 4.12 -4.27
C LEU A 74 0.87 4.06 -2.84
N HIS A 75 0.67 5.14 -2.10
CA HIS A 75 1.10 5.29 -0.72
C HIS A 75 -0.09 5.25 0.23
N LEU A 76 -0.17 4.19 1.02
CA LEU A 76 -1.25 3.89 1.96
C LEU A 76 -0.74 3.67 3.38
N GLU A 77 0.52 4.02 3.65
CA GLU A 77 1.14 3.84 4.96
C GLU A 77 0.41 4.61 6.06
N GLY A 78 0.39 4.04 7.27
CA GLY A 78 -0.19 4.70 8.44
C GLY A 78 -1.72 4.81 8.41
N ASN A 79 -2.41 3.82 7.88
CA ASN A 79 -3.86 3.69 7.93
C ASN A 79 -4.29 2.49 8.79
N PHE A 80 -5.53 2.06 8.67
CA PHE A 80 -6.09 0.89 9.38
C PHE A 80 -6.53 -0.20 8.39
N LEU A 81 -5.85 -0.33 7.27
CA LEU A 81 -6.18 -1.32 6.25
C LEU A 81 -5.82 -2.73 6.73
N HIS A 82 -6.70 -3.69 6.46
CA HIS A 82 -6.48 -5.11 6.76
C HIS A 82 -6.64 -6.01 5.53
N SER A 83 -7.14 -5.45 4.42
CA SER A 83 -7.27 -6.15 3.14
C SER A 83 -7.27 -5.17 1.98
N LEU A 84 -7.02 -5.68 0.78
CA LEU A 84 -7.18 -4.94 -0.47
C LEU A 84 -8.31 -5.57 -1.31
N PRO A 85 -9.07 -4.78 -2.08
CA PRO A 85 -10.04 -5.34 -3.01
C PRO A 85 -9.35 -6.15 -4.10
N ASN A 86 -10.03 -7.16 -4.63
CA ASN A 86 -9.49 -8.00 -5.72
C ASN A 86 -9.16 -7.17 -6.97
N GLU A 87 -9.85 -6.06 -7.17
CA GLU A 87 -9.65 -5.13 -8.28
C GLU A 87 -8.30 -4.42 -8.24
N VAL A 88 -7.50 -4.59 -7.19
CA VAL A 88 -6.09 -4.14 -7.22
C VAL A 88 -5.31 -4.79 -8.38
N SER A 89 -5.73 -5.95 -8.84
CA SER A 89 -5.18 -6.62 -10.02
C SER A 89 -5.33 -5.83 -11.32
N THR A 90 -6.21 -4.82 -11.36
CA THR A 90 -6.34 -3.90 -12.51
C THR A 90 -5.21 -2.87 -12.60
N LEU A 91 -4.42 -2.71 -11.55
CA LEU A 91 -3.31 -1.76 -11.51
C LEU A 91 -2.06 -2.30 -12.23
N GLN A 92 -2.18 -2.55 -13.53
CA GLN A 92 -1.15 -3.21 -14.35
C GLN A 92 0.15 -2.40 -14.49
N HIS A 93 0.13 -1.12 -14.19
CA HIS A 93 1.29 -0.23 -14.27
C HIS A 93 1.90 0.10 -12.90
N LEU A 94 1.36 -0.46 -11.82
CA LEU A 94 1.84 -0.20 -10.47
C LEU A 94 3.25 -0.74 -10.28
N LYS A 95 4.17 0.15 -9.90
CA LYS A 95 5.58 -0.15 -9.65
C LYS A 95 5.94 -0.19 -8.17
N ALA A 96 5.29 0.63 -7.37
CA ALA A 96 5.54 0.73 -5.95
C ALA A 96 4.25 0.86 -5.16
N ILE A 97 4.15 0.10 -4.07
CA ILE A 97 3.06 0.21 -3.11
C ILE A 97 3.63 0.23 -1.68
N ASP A 98 3.18 1.18 -0.88
CA ASP A 98 3.50 1.27 0.53
C ASP A 98 2.26 1.02 1.38
N LEU A 99 2.27 -0.10 2.10
CA LEU A 99 1.22 -0.54 3.01
C LEU A 99 1.75 -0.66 4.44
N SER A 100 2.88 -0.03 4.74
CA SER A 100 3.48 -0.08 6.08
C SER A 100 2.57 0.55 7.14
N ARG A 101 2.71 0.09 8.37
CA ARG A 101 1.93 0.58 9.52
C ARG A 101 0.41 0.54 9.28
N ASN A 102 -0.06 -0.60 8.81
CA ASN A 102 -1.48 -0.96 8.69
C ASN A 102 -1.79 -2.17 9.59
N GLN A 103 -2.86 -2.89 9.32
CA GLN A 103 -3.33 -4.01 10.14
C GLN A 103 -3.50 -5.29 9.32
N PHE A 104 -2.63 -5.53 8.34
CA PHE A 104 -2.66 -6.76 7.57
C PHE A 104 -2.23 -7.96 8.42
N HIS A 105 -3.10 -8.95 8.56
CA HIS A 105 -2.77 -10.26 9.15
C HIS A 105 -2.36 -11.25 8.07
N ASP A 106 -3.00 -11.16 6.91
CA ASP A 106 -2.71 -11.97 5.74
C ASP A 106 -1.97 -11.15 4.69
N PHE A 107 -1.03 -11.78 4.00
CA PHE A 107 -0.37 -11.16 2.87
C PHE A 107 -1.41 -10.86 1.77
N PRO A 108 -1.44 -9.63 1.22
CA PRO A 108 -2.35 -9.30 0.12
C PRO A 108 -1.91 -10.00 -1.18
N GLU A 109 -2.34 -11.23 -1.39
CA GLU A 109 -1.90 -12.07 -2.51
C GLU A 109 -2.23 -11.49 -3.89
N GLN A 110 -3.22 -10.60 -3.97
CA GLN A 110 -3.56 -9.88 -5.21
C GLN A 110 -2.36 -9.13 -5.80
N LEU A 111 -1.42 -8.70 -4.96
CA LEU A 111 -0.19 -8.02 -5.40
C LEU A 111 0.71 -8.92 -6.23
N THR A 112 0.66 -10.23 -6.02
CA THR A 112 1.50 -11.19 -6.76
C THR A 112 1.12 -11.33 -8.24
N THR A 113 -0.05 -10.83 -8.63
CA THR A 113 -0.52 -10.84 -10.02
C THR A 113 -0.07 -9.61 -10.83
N LEU A 114 0.55 -8.63 -10.20
CA LEU A 114 0.91 -7.36 -10.83
C LEU A 114 2.26 -7.47 -11.56
N PRO A 115 2.27 -7.32 -12.91
CA PRO A 115 3.46 -7.60 -13.71
C PRO A 115 4.53 -6.53 -13.62
N ALA A 116 4.18 -5.30 -13.25
CA ALA A 116 5.11 -4.18 -13.20
C ALA A 116 5.60 -3.84 -11.77
N LEU A 117 5.09 -4.53 -10.75
CA LEU A 117 5.38 -4.22 -9.36
C LEU A 117 6.83 -4.53 -8.99
N GLU A 118 7.57 -3.51 -8.59
CA GLU A 118 9.00 -3.58 -8.26
C GLU A 118 9.27 -3.55 -6.76
N THR A 119 8.49 -2.78 -6.01
CA THR A 119 8.68 -2.61 -4.57
C THR A 119 7.37 -2.75 -3.79
N ILE A 120 7.44 -3.50 -2.70
CA ILE A 120 6.33 -3.69 -1.76
C ILE A 120 6.84 -3.36 -0.36
N ASN A 121 6.19 -2.42 0.32
CA ASN A 121 6.48 -2.14 1.72
C ASN A 121 5.31 -2.57 2.59
N LEU A 122 5.52 -3.58 3.42
CA LEU A 122 4.57 -4.12 4.40
C LEU A 122 5.13 -4.07 5.83
N GLU A 123 6.09 -3.19 6.09
CA GLU A 123 6.69 -3.00 7.40
C GLU A 123 5.63 -2.69 8.46
N GLU A 124 5.81 -3.19 9.66
CA GLU A 124 4.90 -2.94 10.79
C GLU A 124 3.43 -3.31 10.50
N ASN A 125 3.20 -4.53 10.06
CA ASN A 125 1.89 -5.17 10.00
C ASN A 125 1.89 -6.41 10.92
N GLU A 126 0.93 -7.28 10.76
CA GLU A 126 0.76 -8.48 11.59
C GLU A 126 0.82 -9.76 10.74
N ILE A 127 1.60 -9.74 9.66
CA ILE A 127 1.70 -10.83 8.70
C ILE A 127 2.53 -11.97 9.28
N VAL A 128 2.00 -13.18 9.21
CA VAL A 128 2.66 -14.42 9.66
C VAL A 128 3.17 -15.23 8.46
N ASP A 129 2.32 -15.46 7.47
CA ASP A 129 2.63 -16.23 6.27
C ASP A 129 2.81 -15.35 5.05
N VAL A 130 3.74 -15.77 4.20
CA VAL A 130 4.05 -15.07 2.95
C VAL A 130 4.08 -16.09 1.81
N PRO A 131 3.41 -15.80 0.68
CA PRO A 131 3.40 -16.71 -0.48
C PRO A 131 4.72 -16.60 -1.25
N VAL A 132 5.80 -17.16 -0.71
CA VAL A 132 7.16 -17.02 -1.22
C VAL A 132 7.29 -17.49 -2.67
N GLU A 133 6.65 -18.58 -3.03
CA GLU A 133 6.69 -19.13 -4.40
C GLU A 133 6.05 -18.17 -5.42
N LYS A 134 4.93 -17.55 -5.04
CA LYS A 134 4.26 -16.55 -5.88
C LYS A 134 5.09 -15.29 -6.02
N LEU A 135 5.72 -14.85 -4.95
CA LEU A 135 6.65 -13.69 -4.97
C LEU A 135 7.86 -13.98 -5.86
N ALA A 136 8.43 -15.16 -5.75
CA ALA A 136 9.57 -15.60 -6.56
C ALA A 136 9.25 -15.64 -8.06
N ALA A 137 7.99 -15.85 -8.41
CA ALA A 137 7.52 -15.89 -9.80
C ALA A 137 7.21 -14.49 -10.37
N MET A 138 7.20 -13.44 -9.57
CA MET A 138 6.91 -12.08 -10.03
C MET A 138 8.03 -11.55 -10.93
N PRO A 139 7.70 -11.07 -12.15
CA PRO A 139 8.73 -10.74 -13.14
C PRO A 139 9.53 -9.48 -12.84
N ALA A 140 8.93 -8.50 -12.15
CA ALA A 140 9.54 -7.19 -11.94
C ALA A 140 9.96 -6.91 -10.49
N LEU A 141 9.61 -7.77 -9.54
CA LEU A 141 9.84 -7.53 -8.13
C LEU A 141 11.34 -7.45 -7.82
N ARG A 142 11.75 -6.36 -7.17
CA ARG A 142 13.14 -6.08 -6.77
C ARG A 142 13.34 -6.06 -5.27
N SER A 143 12.33 -5.63 -4.52
CA SER A 143 12.44 -5.48 -3.08
C SER A 143 11.09 -5.60 -2.39
N ILE A 144 11.07 -6.29 -1.26
CA ILE A 144 9.94 -6.34 -0.35
C ILE A 144 10.41 -6.09 1.08
N ASN A 145 9.74 -5.21 1.80
CA ASN A 145 10.02 -4.95 3.20
C ASN A 145 8.94 -5.59 4.08
N LEU A 146 9.35 -6.59 4.85
CA LEU A 146 8.50 -7.33 5.79
C LEU A 146 8.99 -7.17 7.24
N ARG A 147 9.79 -6.16 7.53
CA ARG A 147 10.28 -5.90 8.88
C ARG A 147 9.12 -5.65 9.85
N PHE A 148 9.30 -6.04 11.09
CA PHE A 148 8.31 -5.84 12.17
C PHE A 148 6.96 -6.51 11.87
N ASN A 149 7.01 -7.68 11.25
CA ASN A 149 5.90 -8.61 11.14
C ASN A 149 6.23 -9.90 11.90
N PRO A 150 5.24 -10.58 12.49
CA PRO A 150 5.46 -11.84 13.20
C PRO A 150 5.56 -13.02 12.23
N LEU A 151 6.50 -12.97 11.28
CA LEU A 151 6.69 -14.00 10.26
C LEU A 151 7.02 -15.35 10.91
N ASN A 152 6.42 -16.41 10.39
CA ASN A 152 6.74 -17.77 10.86
C ASN A 152 8.14 -18.21 10.42
N ALA A 153 8.67 -19.24 11.09
CA ALA A 153 10.01 -19.73 10.82
C ALA A 153 10.16 -20.33 9.40
N GLU A 154 9.08 -20.87 8.83
CA GLU A 154 9.09 -21.45 7.49
C GLU A 154 9.42 -20.43 6.43
N VAL A 155 8.85 -19.22 6.52
CA VAL A 155 9.16 -18.12 5.59
C VAL A 155 10.65 -17.83 5.57
N ARG A 156 11.31 -17.80 6.72
CA ARG A 156 12.74 -17.51 6.87
C ARG A 156 13.64 -18.58 6.27
N VAL A 157 13.16 -19.82 6.26
CA VAL A 157 13.90 -20.97 5.72
C VAL A 157 13.66 -21.14 4.22
N ILE A 158 12.41 -21.00 3.76
CA ILE A 158 12.00 -21.24 2.38
C ILE A 158 12.40 -20.09 1.46
N ALA A 159 12.33 -18.85 1.93
CA ALA A 159 12.55 -17.67 1.11
C ALA A 159 13.95 -17.59 0.49
N PRO A 160 15.07 -17.71 1.25
CA PRO A 160 16.40 -17.45 0.71
C PRO A 160 16.78 -18.25 -0.55
N PRO A 161 16.47 -19.55 -0.66
CA PRO A 161 16.81 -20.31 -1.86
C PRO A 161 15.93 -20.03 -3.07
N LEU A 162 14.72 -19.47 -2.87
CA LEU A 162 13.74 -19.28 -3.95
C LEU A 162 13.76 -17.87 -4.53
N ILE A 163 14.08 -16.87 -3.73
CA ILE A 163 13.99 -15.46 -4.13
C ILE A 163 15.26 -14.97 -4.81
N LYS A 164 15.10 -14.07 -5.78
CA LYS A 164 16.18 -13.37 -6.47
C LYS A 164 16.15 -11.86 -6.27
N PHE A 165 15.35 -11.38 -5.34
CA PHE A 165 15.16 -9.98 -4.98
C PHE A 165 15.47 -9.78 -3.50
N ASP A 166 15.56 -8.53 -3.09
CA ASP A 166 15.82 -8.17 -1.69
C ASP A 166 14.56 -8.37 -0.84
N MET A 167 14.63 -9.24 0.14
CA MET A 167 13.58 -9.42 1.14
C MET A 167 14.12 -8.96 2.51
N LEU A 168 13.58 -7.85 2.99
CA LEU A 168 13.95 -7.29 4.29
C LEU A 168 13.05 -7.87 5.38
N MET A 169 13.65 -8.49 6.38
CA MET A 169 12.97 -9.07 7.56
C MET A 169 13.67 -8.60 8.82
N SER A 170 12.91 -8.48 9.90
CA SER A 170 13.50 -8.23 11.22
C SER A 170 14.31 -9.45 11.69
N PRO A 171 15.40 -9.26 12.47
CA PRO A 171 16.11 -10.35 13.10
C PRO A 171 15.19 -11.21 13.96
N GLU A 172 15.50 -12.50 14.10
CA GLU A 172 14.69 -13.43 14.91
C GLU A 172 14.54 -12.97 16.37
N ASP A 173 15.58 -12.38 16.91
CA ASP A 173 15.62 -11.89 18.30
C ASP A 173 14.69 -10.69 18.55
N ALA A 174 14.25 -10.00 17.52
CA ALA A 174 13.29 -8.91 17.66
C ALA A 174 11.86 -9.36 18.02
N ARG A 175 11.61 -10.68 18.09
CA ARG A 175 10.33 -11.28 18.49
C ARG A 175 10.20 -11.58 19.96
N ALA A 176 11.27 -11.50 20.74
CA ALA A 176 11.22 -11.71 22.17
C ALA A 176 10.51 -10.53 22.85
N SER A 177 9.23 -10.38 22.57
CA SER A 177 8.36 -9.71 23.51
C SER A 177 8.25 -10.64 24.71
N PRO A 178 8.66 -10.22 25.90
CA PRO A 178 8.44 -11.03 27.09
C PRO A 178 6.96 -11.31 27.27
N PRO A 179 6.61 -12.45 27.80
CA PRO A 179 5.22 -12.79 28.11
C PRO A 179 4.57 -11.80 29.06
#